data_7a8af019bfdafcf76278353970790b2e
#
_entry.id   7a8af019bfdafcf76278353970790b2e
#
_cell.length_a   1.000
_cell.length_b   1.000
_cell.length_c   1.000
_cell.angle_alpha   90.00
_cell.angle_beta   90.00
_cell.angle_gamma   90.00
#
_symmetry.space_group_name_H-M   'P 1'
#
loop_
_entity.id
_entity.type
_entity.pdbx_description
1 polymer ?
#
loop_
_entity_poly.entity_id
_entity_poly.type
_entity_poly.pdbx_seq_one_letter_code
_entity_poly.pdbx_strand_id
1 'polypeptide(L)'
;MVINLINYLVVNTILFLIGMLGLVLNRKNILIILMCIELVLLSVNLNFIMFSVYLDDFYGQIFSLFILTVAAAESAIGLAILILYYRIRGKILINQIAILKG
;
A
#
# COMPACT_ATOMS: atom_id res chain seq x y z
N MET A 1 25.81 -14.85 5.73
CA MET A 1 25.29 -13.50 5.73
C MET A 1 24.89 -13.01 4.34
N VAL A 2 25.81 -13.06 3.39
CA VAL A 2 25.52 -12.59 2.03
C VAL A 2 24.39 -13.38 1.38
N ILE A 3 24.37 -14.69 1.54
CA ILE A 3 23.33 -15.56 0.98
C ILE A 3 21.96 -15.21 1.58
N ASN A 4 21.91 -14.97 2.88
CA ASN A 4 20.66 -14.58 3.54
C ASN A 4 20.18 -13.22 3.05
N LEU A 5 21.09 -12.27 2.86
CA LEU A 5 20.74 -10.95 2.31
C LEU A 5 20.14 -11.08 0.90
N ILE A 6 20.76 -11.89 0.05
CA ILE A 6 20.28 -12.10 -1.32
C ILE A 6 18.87 -12.70 -1.29
N ASN A 7 18.64 -13.70 -0.44
CA ASN A 7 17.32 -14.33 -0.31
C ASN A 7 16.26 -13.32 0.10
N TYR A 8 16.55 -12.47 1.09
CA TYR A 8 15.62 -11.44 1.54
C TYR A 8 15.38 -10.38 0.47
N LEU A 9 16.41 -9.98 -0.26
CA LEU A 9 16.26 -9.02 -1.35
C LEU A 9 15.38 -9.59 -2.47
N VAL A 10 15.53 -10.87 -2.79
CA VAL A 10 14.70 -11.51 -3.79
C VAL A 10 13.23 -11.49 -3.37
N VAL A 11 12.94 -11.84 -2.12
CA VAL A 11 11.57 -11.82 -1.60
C VAL A 11 11.01 -10.40 -1.65
N ASN A 12 11.77 -9.40 -1.22
CA ASN A 12 11.33 -8.01 -1.22
C ASN A 12 11.07 -7.51 -2.64
N THR A 13 11.91 -7.89 -3.60
CA THR A 13 11.73 -7.53 -5.00
C THR A 13 10.46 -8.17 -5.56
N ILE A 14 10.21 -9.42 -5.23
CA ILE A 14 8.99 -10.12 -5.66
C ILE A 14 7.76 -9.42 -5.11
N LEU A 15 7.75 -9.03 -3.84
CA LEU A 15 6.65 -8.29 -3.23
C LEU A 15 6.41 -6.96 -3.94
N PHE A 16 7.49 -6.23 -4.24
CA PHE A 16 7.41 -4.97 -4.97
C PHE A 16 6.78 -5.17 -6.34
N LEU A 17 7.22 -6.17 -7.09
CA LEU A 17 6.69 -6.47 -8.41
C LEU A 17 5.23 -6.88 -8.35
N ILE A 18 4.84 -7.69 -7.36
CA ILE A 18 3.44 -8.08 -7.17
C ILE A 18 2.58 -6.84 -6.93
N GLY A 19 3.04 -5.94 -6.07
CA GLY A 19 2.31 -4.69 -5.80
C GLY A 19 2.16 -3.84 -7.05
N MET A 20 3.22 -3.68 -7.82
CA MET A 20 3.19 -2.89 -9.06
C MET A 20 2.28 -3.52 -10.11
N LEU A 21 2.34 -4.83 -10.27
CA LEU A 21 1.46 -5.55 -11.20
C LEU A 21 0.00 -5.40 -10.79
N GLY A 22 -0.28 -5.50 -9.49
CA GLY A 22 -1.63 -5.31 -8.98
C GLY A 22 -2.16 -3.92 -9.29
N LEU A 23 -1.33 -2.89 -9.16
CA LEU A 23 -1.70 -1.52 -9.51
C LEU A 23 -2.07 -1.39 -11.00
N VAL A 24 -1.26 -1.99 -11.86
CA VAL A 24 -1.48 -1.89 -13.31
C VAL A 24 -2.72 -2.67 -13.73
N LEU A 25 -2.94 -3.85 -13.17
CA LEU A 25 -4.01 -4.73 -13.60
C LEU A 25 -5.38 -4.38 -13.00
N ASN A 26 -5.41 -3.72 -11.85
CA ASN A 26 -6.64 -3.47 -11.11
C ASN A 26 -6.90 -1.99 -10.88
N ARG A 27 -6.82 -1.19 -11.95
CA ARG A 27 -6.97 0.27 -11.86
C ARG A 27 -8.36 0.74 -11.45
N LYS A 28 -9.37 -0.10 -11.60
CA LYS A 28 -10.76 0.31 -11.37
C LYS A 28 -11.23 0.10 -9.94
N ASN A 29 -10.57 -0.75 -9.18
CA ASN A 29 -10.97 -1.05 -7.80
C ASN A 29 -10.07 -0.29 -6.82
N ILE A 30 -10.66 0.72 -6.16
CA ILE A 30 -9.94 1.58 -5.23
C ILE A 30 -9.36 0.79 -4.08
N LEU A 31 -10.10 -0.19 -3.56
CA LEU A 31 -9.63 -1.02 -2.44
C LEU A 31 -8.37 -1.80 -2.82
N ILE A 32 -8.35 -2.41 -4.00
CA ILE A 32 -7.19 -3.16 -4.48
C ILE A 32 -6.01 -2.22 -4.73
N ILE A 33 -6.25 -1.03 -5.27
CA ILE A 33 -5.21 -0.02 -5.47
C ILE A 33 -4.56 0.35 -4.14
N LEU A 34 -5.35 0.59 -3.11
CA LEU A 34 -4.83 0.91 -1.78
C LEU A 34 -4.00 -0.24 -1.22
N MET A 35 -4.48 -1.46 -1.34
CA MET A 35 -3.75 -2.64 -0.87
C MET A 35 -2.43 -2.81 -1.61
N CYS A 36 -2.41 -2.56 -2.92
CA CYS A 36 -1.19 -2.68 -3.72
C CYS A 36 -0.17 -1.59 -3.36
N ILE A 37 -0.61 -0.36 -3.12
CA ILE A 37 0.26 0.71 -2.64
C ILE A 37 0.88 0.34 -1.30
N GLU A 38 0.08 -0.22 -0.39
CA GLU A 38 0.58 -0.67 0.90
C GLU A 38 1.62 -1.77 0.75
N LEU A 39 1.41 -2.69 -0.18
CA LEU A 39 2.35 -3.78 -0.44
C LEU A 39 3.67 -3.24 -0.98
N VAL A 40 3.62 -2.26 -1.88
CA VAL A 40 4.82 -1.60 -2.42
C VAL A 40 5.59 -0.90 -1.30
N LEU A 41 4.89 -0.15 -0.45
CA LEU A 41 5.51 0.54 0.68
C LEU A 41 6.13 -0.43 1.67
N LEU A 42 5.46 -1.55 1.95
CA LEU A 42 6.00 -2.59 2.81
C LEU A 42 7.31 -3.15 2.23
N SER A 43 7.34 -3.41 0.93
CA SER A 43 8.54 -3.91 0.25
C SER A 43 9.71 -2.95 0.40
N VAL A 44 9.50 -1.67 0.15
CA VAL A 44 10.53 -0.64 0.30
C VAL A 44 11.00 -0.56 1.75
N ASN A 45 10.07 -0.62 2.70
CA ASN A 45 10.38 -0.57 4.11
C ASN A 45 11.25 -1.75 4.55
N LEU A 46 10.92 -2.95 4.10
CA LEU A 46 11.70 -4.15 4.37
C LEU A 46 13.12 -4.02 3.80
N ASN A 47 13.26 -3.43 2.61
CA ASN A 47 14.57 -3.19 2.03
C ASN A 47 15.42 -2.27 2.90
N PHE A 48 14.86 -1.18 3.41
CA PHE A 48 15.58 -0.27 4.31
C PHE A 48 16.01 -0.97 5.58
N ILE A 49 15.15 -1.79 6.17
CA ILE A 49 15.48 -2.54 7.38
C ILE A 49 16.62 -3.52 7.09
N MET A 50 16.54 -4.25 5.98
CA MET A 50 17.55 -5.23 5.60
C MET A 50 18.92 -4.58 5.38
N PHE A 51 18.96 -3.48 4.64
CA PHE A 51 20.21 -2.77 4.39
C PHE A 51 20.77 -2.17 5.67
N SER A 52 19.91 -1.67 6.57
CA SER A 52 20.32 -1.14 7.84
C SER A 52 21.01 -2.21 8.69
N VAL A 53 20.42 -3.40 8.76
CA VAL A 53 20.98 -4.52 9.52
C VAL A 53 22.31 -4.98 8.90
N TYR A 54 22.33 -5.11 7.57
CA TYR A 54 23.54 -5.60 6.87
C TYR A 54 24.72 -4.63 7.00
N LEU A 55 24.45 -3.32 6.85
CA LEU A 55 25.50 -2.29 6.94
C LEU A 55 25.77 -1.83 8.37
N ASP A 56 24.98 -2.32 9.33
CA ASP A 56 25.09 -1.91 10.74
C ASP A 56 24.97 -0.39 10.88
N ASP A 57 23.95 0.18 10.22
CA ASP A 57 23.72 1.61 10.15
C ASP A 57 22.29 1.93 10.59
N PHE A 58 22.16 2.80 11.60
CA PHE A 58 20.86 3.19 12.14
C PHE A 58 20.02 4.05 11.19
N TYR A 59 20.63 4.69 10.21
CA TYR A 59 19.89 5.57 9.30
C TYR A 59 18.80 4.83 8.54
N GLY A 60 19.05 3.59 8.13
CA GLY A 60 18.03 2.77 7.48
C GLY A 60 16.83 2.51 8.37
N GLN A 61 17.05 2.28 9.67
CA GLN A 61 15.98 2.06 10.63
C GLN A 61 15.17 3.34 10.87
N ILE A 62 15.82 4.50 10.91
CA ILE A 62 15.16 5.79 11.03
C ILE A 62 14.28 6.04 9.81
N PHE A 63 14.80 5.83 8.60
CA PHE A 63 14.01 5.94 7.39
C PHE A 63 12.85 4.96 7.38
N SER A 64 13.04 3.75 7.90
CA SER A 64 11.99 2.76 8.03
C SER A 64 10.84 3.28 8.89
N LEU A 65 11.15 3.94 10.01
CA LEU A 65 10.13 4.55 10.85
C LEU A 65 9.36 5.66 10.13
N PHE A 66 10.05 6.51 9.37
CA PHE A 66 9.41 7.55 8.57
C PHE A 66 8.48 6.94 7.51
N ILE A 67 8.93 5.90 6.80
CA ILE A 67 8.12 5.22 5.80
C ILE A 67 6.89 4.61 6.46
N LEU A 68 7.04 4.00 7.64
CA LEU A 68 5.93 3.42 8.37
C LEU A 68 4.91 4.48 8.77
N THR A 69 5.38 5.65 9.21
CA THR A 69 4.51 6.77 9.56
C THR A 69 3.74 7.28 8.35
N VAL A 70 4.43 7.46 7.22
CA VAL A 70 3.80 7.89 5.98
C VAL A 70 2.78 6.86 5.51
N ALA A 71 3.12 5.57 5.58
CA ALA A 71 2.23 4.49 5.19
C ALA A 71 0.97 4.49 6.06
N ALA A 72 1.11 4.68 7.37
CA ALA A 72 -0.02 4.74 8.27
C ALA A 72 -0.92 5.93 7.95
N ALA A 73 -0.33 7.09 7.66
CA ALA A 73 -1.09 8.29 7.28
C ALA A 73 -1.83 8.07 5.96
N GLU A 74 -1.17 7.49 4.96
CA GLU A 74 -1.78 7.18 3.67
C GLU A 74 -2.93 6.19 3.83
N SER A 75 -2.75 5.16 4.66
CA SER A 75 -3.79 4.16 4.91
C SER A 75 -5.01 4.82 5.56
N ALA A 76 -4.80 5.70 6.52
CA ALA A 76 -5.90 6.41 7.19
C ALA A 76 -6.65 7.30 6.22
N ILE A 77 -5.93 8.08 5.40
CA ILE A 77 -6.53 8.96 4.40
C ILE A 77 -7.24 8.14 3.34
N GLY A 78 -6.62 7.10 2.85
CA GLY A 78 -7.19 6.22 1.84
C GLY A 78 -8.47 5.55 2.32
N LEU A 79 -8.48 5.08 3.57
CA LEU A 79 -9.66 4.47 4.16
C LEU A 79 -10.79 5.49 4.29
N ALA A 80 -10.47 6.72 4.73
CA ALA A 80 -11.46 7.79 4.83
C ALA A 80 -12.06 8.13 3.47
N ILE A 81 -11.23 8.26 2.43
CA ILE A 81 -11.68 8.52 1.06
C ILE A 81 -12.57 7.38 0.58
N LEU A 82 -12.18 6.14 0.85
CA LEU A 82 -12.94 4.96 0.44
C LEU A 82 -14.33 4.95 1.08
N ILE A 83 -14.42 5.25 2.38
CA ILE A 83 -15.67 5.30 3.10
C ILE A 83 -16.57 6.40 2.52
N LEU A 84 -16.03 7.59 2.28
CA LEU A 84 -16.76 8.70 1.68
C LEU A 84 -17.26 8.35 0.28
N TYR A 85 -16.40 7.70 -0.51
CA TYR A 85 -16.76 7.29 -1.86
C TYR A 85 -17.95 6.34 -1.85
N TYR A 86 -17.94 5.33 -1.00
CA TYR A 86 -19.05 4.37 -0.91
C TYR A 86 -20.33 5.02 -0.39
N ARG A 87 -20.21 5.96 0.56
CA ARG A 87 -21.37 6.68 1.07
C ARG A 87 -22.01 7.54 0.00
N ILE A 88 -21.23 8.29 -0.76
CA ILE A 88 -21.73 9.15 -1.82
C ILE A 88 -22.38 8.31 -2.91
N ARG A 89 -21.70 7.25 -3.34
CA ARG A 89 -22.23 6.36 -4.37
C ARG A 89 -23.53 5.68 -3.93
N GLY A 90 -23.61 5.27 -2.66
CA GLY A 90 -24.82 4.69 -2.12
C GLY A 90 -25.98 5.66 -2.13
N LYS A 91 -25.75 6.92 -1.75
CA LYS A 91 -26.78 7.96 -1.80
C LYS A 91 -27.24 8.23 -3.21
N ILE A 92 -26.33 8.30 -4.17
CA ILE A 92 -26.67 8.52 -5.58
C ILE A 92 -27.53 7.38 -6.10
N LEU A 93 -27.17 6.14 -5.79
CA LEU A 93 -27.95 4.97 -6.20
C LEU A 93 -29.35 4.97 -5.60
N ILE A 94 -29.46 5.31 -4.31
CA ILE A 94 -30.75 5.40 -3.63
C ILE A 94 -31.62 6.48 -4.28
N ASN A 95 -31.05 7.65 -4.55
CA ASN A 95 -31.76 8.75 -5.21
C ASN A 95 -32.24 8.36 -6.60
N GLN A 96 -31.40 7.67 -7.38
CA GLN A 96 -31.78 7.18 -8.71
C GLN A 96 -32.91 6.19 -8.63
N ILE A 97 -32.88 5.27 -7.68
CA ILE A 97 -33.93 4.30 -7.47
C ILE A 97 -35.26 5.02 -7.10
N ALA A 98 -35.18 6.00 -6.21
CA ALA A 98 -36.34 6.78 -5.80
C ALA A 98 -36.95 7.52 -6.98
N ILE A 99 -36.14 8.11 -7.86
CA ILE A 99 -36.61 8.79 -9.07
C ILE A 99 -37.28 7.80 -10.00
N LEU A 100 -36.73 6.62 -10.19
CA LEU A 100 -37.29 5.60 -11.05
C LEU A 100 -38.60 5.05 -10.53
N LYS A 101 -38.79 4.99 -9.23
CA LYS A 101 -40.01 4.51 -8.60
C LYS A 101 -41.07 5.61 -8.47
N GLY A 102 -40.64 6.83 -8.39
CA GLY A 102 -41.53 7.97 -8.21
C GLY A 102 -42.23 8.38 -9.45
#